data_c3617004f1ef788fdd543406efb6b589
#
_entry.id   c3617004f1ef788fdd543406efb6b589
#
_cell.length_a   1.000
_cell.length_b   1.000
_cell.length_c   1.000
_cell.angle_alpha   90.00
_cell.angle_beta   90.00
_cell.angle_gamma   90.00
#
_symmetry.space_group_name_H-M   'P 1'
#
loop_
_entity.id
_entity.type
_entity.pdbx_description
1 polymer ?
#
loop_
_entity_poly.entity_id
_entity_poly.type
_entity_poly.pdbx_seq_one_letter_code
_entity_poly.pdbx_strand_id
1 'polypeptide(L)'
;MLGKRIGQWALLAAISCCLSIGEACAQKKDFGNLARYSKENAMLPKPAKKEKRVVFLGNSITEGWVRTHPDFFKTNGYIGRGISGQTSYQFLLRFREDVINLSPALVVINAGTNDVAENTNPYNEDYTFGNIVSMVELAKVNKIKVILTSVLPAAAFKWRMEIKDAPQKIQALNTRIKAYAEANKIPFVDYYQAMVSADNKALNSRYTKDGVH
;
A
#
# COMPACT_ATOMS: atom_id res chain seq x y z
N MET A 1 -7.62 80.10 -1.28
CA MET A 1 -6.70 79.10 -1.78
C MET A 1 -6.79 77.83 -0.90
N LEU A 2 -7.75 76.99 -1.22
CA LEU A 2 -7.87 75.68 -0.56
C LEU A 2 -7.91 74.65 -1.70
N GLY A 3 -6.84 73.92 -1.88
CA GLY A 3 -6.78 72.90 -2.92
C GLY A 3 -5.61 71.98 -2.67
N LYS A 4 -5.88 70.67 -2.72
CA LYS A 4 -4.93 69.57 -2.80
C LYS A 4 -4.29 69.06 -1.50
N ARG A 5 -5.05 68.31 -0.73
CA ARG A 5 -4.50 67.24 0.15
C ARG A 5 -5.47 66.06 0.32
N ILE A 6 -6.05 65.52 -0.75
CA ILE A 6 -6.93 64.33 -0.68
C ILE A 6 -6.40 63.17 -1.57
N GLY A 7 -5.13 63.21 -1.96
CA GLY A 7 -4.59 62.22 -2.92
C GLY A 7 -3.61 61.16 -2.36
N GLN A 8 -3.20 61.22 -1.10
CA GLN A 8 -2.13 60.36 -0.60
C GLN A 8 -2.56 59.27 0.39
N TRP A 9 -3.79 59.29 0.87
CA TRP A 9 -4.28 58.29 1.83
C TRP A 9 -5.01 57.11 1.19
N ALA A 10 -5.44 57.25 -0.08
CA ALA A 10 -6.14 56.18 -0.81
C ALA A 10 -5.20 55.14 -1.42
N LEU A 11 -3.90 55.43 -1.58
CA LEU A 11 -2.94 54.50 -2.16
C LEU A 11 -2.30 53.54 -1.12
N LEU A 12 -2.34 53.86 0.17
CA LEU A 12 -1.80 53.04 1.24
C LEU A 12 -2.77 51.96 1.75
N ALA A 13 -4.08 52.18 1.51
CA ALA A 13 -5.10 51.17 1.89
C ALA A 13 -5.23 50.01 0.88
N ALA A 14 -4.82 50.22 -0.38
CA ALA A 14 -4.90 49.18 -1.41
C ALA A 14 -3.73 48.18 -1.40
N ILE A 15 -2.60 48.54 -0.77
CA ILE A 15 -1.41 47.66 -0.68
C ILE A 15 -1.47 46.74 0.54
N SER A 16 -2.27 47.07 1.56
CA SER A 16 -2.44 46.24 2.76
C SER A 16 -3.42 45.08 2.58
N CYS A 17 -4.22 45.08 1.50
CA CYS A 17 -5.22 44.03 1.27
C CYS A 17 -4.71 42.85 0.42
N CYS A 18 -3.50 42.93 -0.15
CA CYS A 18 -2.92 41.86 -0.97
C CYS A 18 -1.92 40.98 -0.28
N LEU A 19 -1.66 41.15 1.01
CA LEU A 19 -0.69 40.36 1.78
C LEU A 19 -1.34 39.33 2.73
N SER A 20 -2.66 39.19 2.69
CA SER A 20 -3.36 38.09 3.37
C SER A 20 -3.89 37.04 2.41
N ILE A 21 -3.16 36.75 1.32
CA ILE A 21 -3.31 35.47 0.63
C ILE A 21 -2.64 34.48 1.60
N GLY A 22 -3.51 33.91 2.45
CA GLY A 22 -3.15 32.95 3.43
C GLY A 22 -2.16 31.97 2.85
N GLU A 23 -1.09 31.71 3.58
CA GLU A 23 -0.43 30.41 3.52
C GLU A 23 -1.56 29.39 3.65
N ALA A 24 -2.09 28.92 2.51
CA ALA A 24 -2.77 27.67 2.49
C ALA A 24 -1.72 26.69 2.99
N CYS A 25 -1.74 26.42 4.28
CA CYS A 25 -0.92 25.42 4.91
C CYS A 25 -1.30 24.13 4.19
N ALA A 26 -0.55 23.82 3.13
CA ALA A 26 -0.71 22.56 2.43
C ALA A 26 -0.47 21.52 3.51
N GLN A 27 -1.57 20.99 4.03
CA GLN A 27 -1.56 19.98 5.09
C GLN A 27 -0.59 18.91 4.61
N LYS A 28 0.57 18.81 5.26
CA LYS A 28 1.61 17.84 4.89
C LYS A 28 0.97 16.47 4.94
N LYS A 29 0.62 15.95 3.78
CA LYS A 29 -0.09 14.68 3.67
C LYS A 29 0.89 13.56 3.96
N ASP A 30 0.62 12.76 4.98
CA ASP A 30 1.35 11.50 5.23
C ASP A 30 1.01 10.49 4.13
N PHE A 31 1.70 10.59 3.00
CA PHE A 31 1.43 9.78 1.81
C PHE A 31 1.62 8.28 2.08
N GLY A 32 2.57 7.91 2.93
CA GLY A 32 2.80 6.53 3.36
C GLY A 32 1.79 6.06 4.41
N ASN A 33 1.02 6.98 5.01
CA ASN A 33 0.16 6.73 6.15
C ASN A 33 0.91 6.06 7.32
N LEU A 34 2.09 6.60 7.64
CA LEU A 34 2.99 6.11 8.69
C LEU A 34 2.33 6.20 10.08
N ALA A 35 1.42 7.15 10.26
CA ALA A 35 0.68 7.31 11.49
C ALA A 35 -0.28 6.14 11.79
N ARG A 36 -0.71 5.39 10.77
CA ARG A 36 -1.77 4.35 10.88
C ARG A 36 -1.46 3.30 11.94
N TYR A 37 -0.24 2.79 11.96
CA TYR A 37 0.19 1.75 12.88
C TYR A 37 1.22 2.21 13.91
N SER A 38 1.55 3.51 13.96
CA SER A 38 2.62 4.04 14.81
C SER A 38 2.46 3.69 16.30
N LYS A 39 1.24 3.83 16.83
CA LYS A 39 0.94 3.50 18.24
C LYS A 39 1.06 2.00 18.52
N GLU A 40 0.48 1.17 17.65
CA GLU A 40 0.55 -0.29 17.77
C GLU A 40 1.98 -0.79 17.64
N ASN A 41 2.75 -0.22 16.69
CA ASN A 41 4.18 -0.54 16.51
C ASN A 41 5.00 -0.20 17.76
N ALA A 42 4.75 0.97 18.36
CA ALA A 42 5.44 1.40 19.58
C ALA A 42 5.14 0.52 20.81
N MET A 43 3.94 -0.06 20.87
CA MET A 43 3.53 -0.94 21.97
C MET A 43 3.99 -2.39 21.79
N LEU A 44 4.44 -2.80 20.61
CA LEU A 44 4.92 -4.15 20.38
C LEU A 44 6.25 -4.39 21.10
N PRO A 45 6.34 -5.39 21.99
CA PRO A 45 7.61 -5.73 22.62
C PRO A 45 8.58 -6.26 21.57
N LYS A 46 9.88 -6.20 21.86
CA LYS A 46 10.88 -6.92 21.06
C LYS A 46 10.52 -8.41 21.01
N PRO A 47 10.72 -9.09 19.87
CA PRO A 47 10.44 -10.51 19.78
C PRO A 47 11.21 -11.29 20.84
N ALA A 48 10.54 -12.23 21.50
CA ALA A 48 11.20 -13.17 22.41
C ALA A 48 12.20 -14.06 21.65
N LYS A 49 13.23 -14.59 22.33
CA LYS A 49 14.35 -15.34 21.72
C LYS A 49 13.91 -16.49 20.78
N LYS A 50 12.74 -17.09 21.00
CA LYS A 50 12.20 -18.20 20.19
C LYS A 50 10.98 -17.78 19.36
N GLU A 51 10.55 -16.54 19.45
CA GLU A 51 9.39 -16.02 18.69
C GLU A 51 9.75 -15.96 17.21
N LYS A 52 8.87 -16.53 16.38
CA LYS A 52 8.95 -16.45 14.93
C LYS A 52 7.90 -15.46 14.44
N ARG A 53 8.04 -14.19 14.81
CA ARG A 53 7.13 -13.13 14.39
C ARG A 53 6.98 -13.09 12.87
N VAL A 54 5.74 -13.05 12.39
CA VAL A 54 5.42 -12.95 10.99
C VAL A 54 4.59 -11.67 10.77
N VAL A 55 5.00 -10.86 9.80
CA VAL A 55 4.26 -9.68 9.37
C VAL A 55 3.59 -9.94 8.03
N PHE A 56 2.30 -9.64 7.92
CA PHE A 56 1.54 -9.63 6.67
C PHE A 56 1.41 -8.19 6.19
N LEU A 57 2.20 -7.82 5.19
CA LEU A 57 2.17 -6.50 4.56
C LEU A 57 1.23 -6.54 3.35
N GLY A 58 0.27 -5.62 3.31
CA GLY A 58 -0.71 -5.60 2.22
C GLY A 58 -1.63 -4.39 2.22
N ASN A 59 -2.68 -4.50 1.44
CA ASN A 59 -3.72 -3.49 1.25
C ASN A 59 -5.02 -3.83 2.02
N SER A 60 -6.19 -3.44 1.48
CA SER A 60 -7.52 -3.74 2.03
C SER A 60 -7.79 -5.24 2.20
N ILE A 61 -7.22 -6.09 1.35
CA ILE A 61 -7.38 -7.55 1.45
C ILE A 61 -6.75 -8.04 2.75
N THR A 62 -5.52 -7.62 3.05
CA THR A 62 -4.84 -7.95 4.31
C THR A 62 -5.52 -7.29 5.51
N GLU A 63 -5.91 -6.02 5.43
CA GLU A 63 -6.63 -5.31 6.50
C GLU A 63 -7.98 -5.98 6.79
N GLY A 64 -8.71 -6.35 5.74
CA GLY A 64 -9.98 -7.06 5.83
C GLY A 64 -9.83 -8.43 6.48
N TRP A 65 -8.79 -9.17 6.12
CA TRP A 65 -8.52 -10.49 6.69
C TRP A 65 -8.27 -10.43 8.19
N VAL A 66 -7.42 -9.49 8.65
CA VAL A 66 -7.21 -9.27 10.09
C VAL A 66 -8.52 -8.95 10.82
N ARG A 67 -9.37 -8.12 10.21
CA ARG A 67 -10.66 -7.71 10.81
C ARG A 67 -11.66 -8.85 10.87
N THR A 68 -11.72 -9.70 9.84
CA THR A 68 -12.72 -10.77 9.76
C THR A 68 -12.28 -12.06 10.45
N HIS A 69 -10.98 -12.29 10.59
CA HIS A 69 -10.40 -13.49 11.20
C HIS A 69 -9.33 -13.12 12.25
N PRO A 70 -9.65 -12.29 13.25
CA PRO A 70 -8.67 -11.82 14.24
C PRO A 70 -8.03 -12.96 15.03
N ASP A 71 -8.78 -14.02 15.31
CA ASP A 71 -8.28 -15.17 16.06
C ASP A 71 -7.17 -15.92 15.30
N PHE A 72 -7.24 -16.00 13.96
CA PHE A 72 -6.19 -16.58 13.15
C PHE A 72 -4.86 -15.82 13.34
N PHE A 73 -4.90 -14.50 13.33
CA PHE A 73 -3.71 -13.67 13.56
C PHE A 73 -3.21 -13.79 14.99
N LYS A 74 -4.10 -13.68 15.97
CA LYS A 74 -3.77 -13.72 17.39
C LYS A 74 -3.19 -15.08 17.82
N THR A 75 -3.82 -16.17 17.45
CA THR A 75 -3.40 -17.52 17.83
C THR A 75 -2.02 -17.87 17.27
N ASN A 76 -1.70 -17.40 16.08
CA ASN A 76 -0.42 -17.67 15.41
C ASN A 76 0.65 -16.60 15.71
N GLY A 77 0.34 -15.55 16.48
CA GLY A 77 1.25 -14.43 16.72
C GLY A 77 1.59 -13.64 15.45
N TYR A 78 0.66 -13.60 14.48
CA TYR A 78 0.84 -12.87 13.23
C TYR A 78 0.45 -11.40 13.39
N ILE A 79 1.18 -10.53 12.70
CA ILE A 79 0.95 -9.10 12.72
C ILE A 79 0.48 -8.67 11.33
N GLY A 80 -0.77 -8.20 11.25
CA GLY A 80 -1.29 -7.61 10.02
C GLY A 80 -0.90 -6.14 9.90
N ARG A 81 -0.40 -5.78 8.72
CA ARG A 81 -0.06 -4.40 8.34
C ARG A 81 -0.66 -4.09 6.97
N GLY A 82 -1.98 -4.33 6.87
CA GLY A 82 -2.79 -3.96 5.71
C GLY A 82 -3.32 -2.54 5.83
N ILE A 83 -3.30 -1.76 4.76
CA ILE A 83 -3.94 -0.44 4.70
C ILE A 83 -4.72 -0.35 3.38
N SER A 84 -6.03 -0.13 3.51
CA SER A 84 -6.94 -0.04 2.36
C SER A 84 -6.51 1.01 1.35
N GLY A 85 -6.63 0.66 0.07
CA GLY A 85 -6.33 1.56 -1.06
C GLY A 85 -4.86 1.77 -1.38
N GLN A 86 -3.94 1.30 -0.53
CA GLN A 86 -2.51 1.53 -0.74
C GLN A 86 -1.92 0.71 -1.89
N THR A 87 -0.97 1.33 -2.57
CA THR A 87 -0.15 0.78 -3.66
C THR A 87 1.23 0.36 -3.16
N SER A 88 2.00 -0.32 -4.02
CA SER A 88 3.39 -0.73 -3.73
C SER A 88 4.31 0.45 -3.35
N TYR A 89 4.09 1.64 -3.91
CA TYR A 89 4.82 2.87 -3.54
C TYR A 89 4.68 3.20 -2.06
N GLN A 90 3.45 3.15 -1.56
CA GLN A 90 3.16 3.44 -0.15
C GLN A 90 3.65 2.32 0.77
N PHE A 91 3.61 1.07 0.32
CA PHE A 91 4.21 -0.06 1.06
C PHE A 91 5.71 0.15 1.25
N LEU A 92 6.42 0.54 0.20
CA LEU A 92 7.86 0.80 0.26
C LEU A 92 8.19 1.93 1.25
N LEU A 93 7.41 3.01 1.25
CA LEU A 93 7.60 4.13 2.18
C LEU A 93 7.46 3.71 3.66
N ARG A 94 6.48 2.83 3.97
CA ARG A 94 6.24 2.38 5.35
C ARG A 94 6.92 1.06 5.70
N PHE A 95 7.69 0.48 4.80
CA PHE A 95 8.30 -0.82 4.99
C PHE A 95 9.22 -0.87 6.22
N ARG A 96 9.96 0.20 6.48
CA ARG A 96 10.81 0.29 7.66
C ARG A 96 10.00 0.26 8.95
N GLU A 97 8.97 1.12 9.05
CA GLU A 97 8.20 1.28 10.28
C GLU A 97 7.30 0.07 10.57
N ASP A 98 6.67 -0.47 9.53
CA ASP A 98 5.66 -1.51 9.66
C ASP A 98 6.20 -2.94 9.51
N VAL A 99 7.47 -3.08 9.09
CA VAL A 99 8.11 -4.40 8.94
C VAL A 99 9.45 -4.44 9.65
N ILE A 100 10.44 -3.67 9.21
CA ILE A 100 11.84 -3.83 9.67
C ILE A 100 11.94 -3.58 11.18
N ASN A 101 11.35 -2.48 11.66
CA ASN A 101 11.43 -2.08 13.07
C ASN A 101 10.70 -3.04 14.01
N LEU A 102 9.78 -3.86 13.48
CA LEU A 102 9.09 -4.91 14.24
C LEU A 102 9.95 -6.16 14.43
N SER A 103 11.12 -6.23 13.77
CA SER A 103 12.08 -7.33 13.82
C SER A 103 11.44 -8.71 13.57
N PRO A 104 10.64 -8.90 12.50
CA PRO A 104 10.02 -10.19 12.23
C PRO A 104 11.04 -11.21 11.72
N ALA A 105 10.75 -12.49 11.94
CA ALA A 105 11.47 -13.57 11.30
C ALA A 105 11.11 -13.73 9.81
N LEU A 106 9.89 -13.27 9.43
CA LEU A 106 9.34 -13.43 8.09
C LEU A 106 8.33 -12.32 7.79
N VAL A 107 8.33 -11.86 6.54
CA VAL A 107 7.28 -11.00 5.98
C VAL A 107 6.58 -11.69 4.81
N VAL A 108 5.26 -11.63 4.78
CA VAL A 108 4.42 -11.99 3.63
C VAL A 108 4.04 -10.69 2.92
N ILE A 109 4.34 -10.58 1.63
CA ILE A 109 4.06 -9.37 0.84
C ILE A 109 2.98 -9.70 -0.19
N ASN A 110 1.82 -9.02 -0.07
CA ASN A 110 0.75 -9.04 -1.05
C ASN A 110 0.54 -7.63 -1.61
N ALA A 111 1.11 -7.35 -2.79
CA ALA A 111 1.15 -6.04 -3.42
C ALA A 111 0.77 -6.12 -4.90
N GLY A 112 0.17 -5.05 -5.44
CA GLY A 112 -0.10 -4.88 -6.87
C GLY A 112 -1.57 -4.61 -7.23
N THR A 113 -2.55 -5.03 -6.44
CA THR A 113 -3.98 -4.82 -6.75
C THR A 113 -4.30 -3.34 -7.00
N ASN A 114 -3.91 -2.48 -6.08
CA ASN A 114 -4.21 -1.04 -6.16
C ASN A 114 -3.27 -0.29 -7.12
N ASP A 115 -2.12 -0.86 -7.44
CA ASP A 115 -1.25 -0.38 -8.51
C ASP A 115 -1.94 -0.55 -9.86
N VAL A 116 -2.45 -1.76 -10.14
CA VAL A 116 -3.24 -2.06 -11.34
C VAL A 116 -4.53 -1.22 -11.39
N ALA A 117 -5.14 -0.96 -10.22
CA ALA A 117 -6.30 -0.06 -10.11
C ALA A 117 -5.93 1.43 -10.20
N GLU A 118 -4.65 1.78 -10.38
CA GLU A 118 -4.16 3.15 -10.54
C GLU A 118 -4.58 4.10 -9.40
N ASN A 119 -4.58 3.61 -8.16
CA ASN A 119 -5.07 4.39 -7.02
C ASN A 119 -4.18 5.60 -6.69
N THR A 120 -2.91 5.60 -7.08
CA THR A 120 -1.98 6.72 -6.83
C THR A 120 -1.41 7.31 -8.10
N ASN A 121 -1.03 6.47 -9.06
CA ASN A 121 -0.39 6.85 -10.31
C ASN A 121 -0.93 5.97 -11.44
N PRO A 122 -0.82 6.37 -12.71
CA PRO A 122 -1.03 5.46 -13.82
C PRO A 122 -0.20 4.18 -13.66
N TYR A 123 -0.79 3.04 -13.99
CA TYR A 123 -0.11 1.77 -13.83
C TYR A 123 1.16 1.68 -14.67
N ASN A 124 2.25 1.34 -14.00
CA ASN A 124 3.50 0.99 -14.63
C ASN A 124 4.02 -0.30 -13.99
N GLU A 125 4.07 -1.37 -14.79
CA GLU A 125 4.46 -2.70 -14.31
C GLU A 125 5.91 -2.72 -13.78
N ASP A 126 6.83 -2.03 -14.47
CA ASP A 126 8.24 -2.00 -14.05
C ASP A 126 8.41 -1.32 -12.69
N TYR A 127 7.69 -0.23 -12.44
CA TYR A 127 7.74 0.46 -11.16
C TYR A 127 7.08 -0.36 -10.05
N THR A 128 5.92 -0.94 -10.32
CA THR A 128 5.23 -1.80 -9.34
C THR A 128 6.09 -3.01 -8.97
N PHE A 129 6.64 -3.69 -9.97
CA PHE A 129 7.54 -4.80 -9.75
C PHE A 129 8.84 -4.37 -9.05
N GLY A 130 9.43 -3.25 -9.46
CA GLY A 130 10.63 -2.68 -8.84
C GLY A 130 10.43 -2.37 -7.35
N ASN A 131 9.27 -1.84 -6.96
CA ASN A 131 8.93 -1.61 -5.56
C ASN A 131 8.86 -2.92 -4.77
N ILE A 132 8.29 -4.00 -5.36
CA ILE A 132 8.26 -5.32 -4.74
C ILE A 132 9.67 -5.87 -4.55
N VAL A 133 10.51 -5.78 -5.56
CA VAL A 133 11.93 -6.19 -5.50
C VAL A 133 12.66 -5.42 -4.41
N SER A 134 12.50 -4.11 -4.35
CA SER A 134 13.12 -3.26 -3.33
C SER A 134 12.72 -3.67 -1.90
N MET A 135 11.44 -4.02 -1.67
CA MET A 135 10.99 -4.53 -0.37
C MET A 135 11.65 -5.88 -0.03
N VAL A 136 11.83 -6.76 -1.02
CA VAL A 136 12.54 -8.03 -0.83
C VAL A 136 14.00 -7.80 -0.47
N GLU A 137 14.67 -6.90 -1.16
CA GLU A 137 16.07 -6.55 -0.89
C GLU A 137 16.24 -5.95 0.51
N LEU A 138 15.37 -5.02 0.88
CA LEU A 138 15.32 -4.45 2.23
C LEU A 138 15.11 -5.52 3.30
N ALA A 139 14.20 -6.47 3.07
CA ALA A 139 13.98 -7.59 3.98
C ALA A 139 15.24 -8.45 4.12
N LYS A 140 15.87 -8.86 3.00
CA LYS A 140 17.08 -9.68 2.98
C LYS A 140 18.25 -9.04 3.74
N VAL A 141 18.51 -7.73 3.50
CA VAL A 141 19.58 -6.99 4.19
C VAL A 141 19.32 -6.96 5.70
N ASN A 142 18.06 -6.92 6.14
CA ASN A 142 17.68 -6.96 7.55
C ASN A 142 17.46 -8.40 8.08
N LYS A 143 17.90 -9.43 7.36
CA LYS A 143 17.80 -10.86 7.73
C LYS A 143 16.36 -11.33 7.95
N ILE A 144 15.40 -10.71 7.31
CA ILE A 144 13.98 -11.07 7.33
C ILE A 144 13.71 -11.98 6.15
N LYS A 145 13.14 -13.16 6.39
CA LYS A 145 12.68 -14.05 5.33
C LYS A 145 11.48 -13.46 4.63
N VAL A 146 11.29 -13.77 3.34
CA VAL A 146 10.18 -13.26 2.54
C VAL A 146 9.36 -14.42 1.99
N ILE A 147 8.05 -14.25 1.98
CA ILE A 147 7.11 -14.97 1.12
C ILE A 147 6.49 -13.93 0.20
N LEU A 148 6.52 -14.17 -1.10
CA LEU A 148 5.78 -13.40 -2.08
C LEU A 148 4.47 -14.11 -2.41
N THR A 149 3.43 -13.33 -2.68
CA THR A 149 2.15 -13.87 -3.13
C THR A 149 1.77 -13.32 -4.49
N SER A 150 0.96 -14.04 -5.23
CA SER A 150 0.30 -13.45 -6.40
C SER A 150 -0.71 -12.37 -5.98
N VAL A 151 -0.92 -11.39 -6.85
CA VAL A 151 -2.08 -10.50 -6.82
C VAL A 151 -3.32 -11.35 -7.08
N LEU A 152 -4.38 -11.12 -6.31
CA LEU A 152 -5.63 -11.83 -6.48
C LEU A 152 -6.30 -11.49 -7.82
N PRO A 153 -7.11 -12.40 -8.39
CA PRO A 153 -7.86 -12.09 -9.61
C PRO A 153 -8.81 -10.92 -9.40
N ALA A 154 -8.95 -10.06 -10.41
CA ALA A 154 -10.00 -9.04 -10.47
C ALA A 154 -10.35 -8.78 -11.93
N ALA A 155 -11.63 -8.88 -12.30
CA ALA A 155 -12.08 -8.58 -13.65
C ALA A 155 -12.17 -7.07 -13.91
N ALA A 156 -12.50 -6.30 -12.88
CA ALA A 156 -12.64 -4.85 -12.90
C ALA A 156 -12.58 -4.29 -11.48
N PHE A 157 -12.39 -2.99 -11.38
CA PHE A 157 -12.45 -2.24 -10.13
C PHE A 157 -13.65 -1.29 -10.18
N LYS A 158 -14.60 -1.45 -9.26
CA LYS A 158 -15.85 -0.64 -9.26
C LYS A 158 -15.59 0.87 -9.13
N TRP A 159 -14.47 1.25 -8.52
CA TRP A 159 -14.05 2.65 -8.33
C TRP A 159 -13.15 3.19 -9.47
N ARG A 160 -12.79 2.34 -10.45
CA ARG A 160 -11.93 2.66 -11.61
C ARG A 160 -12.43 1.90 -12.85
N MET A 161 -13.67 2.16 -13.23
CA MET A 161 -14.36 1.45 -14.31
C MET A 161 -13.76 1.67 -15.70
N GLU A 162 -12.91 2.68 -15.85
CA GLU A 162 -12.15 2.96 -17.07
C GLU A 162 -11.04 1.93 -17.34
N ILE A 163 -10.56 1.23 -16.33
CA ILE A 163 -9.54 0.18 -16.49
C ILE A 163 -10.21 -1.11 -16.96
N LYS A 164 -10.04 -1.43 -18.25
CA LYS A 164 -10.68 -2.60 -18.90
C LYS A 164 -9.78 -3.82 -19.02
N ASP A 165 -8.49 -3.66 -18.79
CA ASP A 165 -7.44 -4.67 -18.97
C ASP A 165 -6.85 -5.18 -17.65
N ALA A 166 -7.59 -5.04 -16.55
CA ALA A 166 -7.14 -5.45 -15.21
C ALA A 166 -6.70 -6.93 -15.17
N PRO A 167 -7.44 -7.91 -15.73
CA PRO A 167 -7.01 -9.30 -15.71
C PRO A 167 -5.65 -9.54 -16.38
N GLN A 168 -5.41 -8.90 -17.54
CA GLN A 168 -4.17 -9.01 -18.29
C GLN A 168 -2.99 -8.40 -17.52
N LYS A 169 -3.17 -7.22 -16.96
CA LYS A 169 -2.17 -6.54 -16.11
C LYS A 169 -1.82 -7.38 -14.88
N ILE A 170 -2.82 -7.94 -14.21
CA ILE A 170 -2.62 -8.81 -13.04
C ILE A 170 -1.83 -10.07 -13.42
N GLN A 171 -2.20 -10.74 -14.52
CA GLN A 171 -1.51 -11.95 -14.96
C GLN A 171 -0.06 -11.68 -15.35
N ALA A 172 0.21 -10.57 -16.06
CA ALA A 172 1.56 -10.17 -16.44
C ALA A 172 2.43 -9.91 -15.19
N LEU A 173 1.93 -9.10 -14.26
CA LEU A 173 2.62 -8.83 -13.00
C LEU A 173 2.87 -10.11 -12.18
N ASN A 174 1.88 -10.99 -12.07
CA ASN A 174 2.01 -12.27 -11.35
C ASN A 174 3.06 -13.18 -11.98
N THR A 175 3.14 -13.22 -13.29
CA THR A 175 4.18 -13.96 -14.02
C THR A 175 5.57 -13.48 -13.64
N ARG A 176 5.78 -12.17 -13.57
CA ARG A 176 7.06 -11.59 -13.18
C ARG A 176 7.40 -11.86 -11.72
N ILE A 177 6.43 -11.68 -10.81
CA ILE A 177 6.63 -11.93 -9.37
C ILE A 177 7.02 -13.39 -9.14
N LYS A 178 6.31 -14.33 -9.80
CA LYS A 178 6.58 -15.76 -9.69
C LYS A 178 7.97 -16.10 -10.22
N ALA A 179 8.33 -15.64 -11.42
CA ALA A 179 9.64 -15.88 -12.01
C ALA A 179 10.78 -15.33 -11.12
N TYR A 180 10.59 -14.13 -10.55
CA TYR A 180 11.55 -13.55 -9.61
C TYR A 180 11.67 -14.37 -8.32
N ALA A 181 10.55 -14.82 -7.77
CA ALA A 181 10.55 -15.66 -6.57
C ALA A 181 11.30 -16.97 -6.80
N GLU A 182 11.03 -17.65 -7.91
CA GLU A 182 11.71 -18.88 -8.31
C GLU A 182 13.23 -18.68 -8.49
N ALA A 183 13.64 -17.68 -9.26
CA ALA A 183 15.04 -17.35 -9.49
C ALA A 183 15.81 -17.01 -8.20
N ASN A 184 15.13 -16.45 -7.22
CA ASN A 184 15.71 -16.04 -5.94
C ASN A 184 15.45 -17.03 -4.79
N LYS A 185 14.86 -18.19 -5.06
CA LYS A 185 14.49 -19.22 -4.08
C LYS A 185 13.62 -18.69 -2.93
N ILE A 186 12.70 -17.76 -3.27
CA ILE A 186 11.73 -17.18 -2.35
C ILE A 186 10.45 -18.01 -2.45
N PRO A 187 9.87 -18.48 -1.34
CA PRO A 187 8.57 -19.14 -1.36
C PRO A 187 7.50 -18.22 -1.99
N PHE A 188 6.70 -18.79 -2.89
CA PHE A 188 5.62 -18.10 -3.58
C PHE A 188 4.29 -18.77 -3.29
N VAL A 189 3.27 -17.98 -2.89
CA VAL A 189 1.91 -18.47 -2.65
C VAL A 189 1.00 -17.95 -3.75
N ASP A 190 0.48 -18.85 -4.55
CA ASP A 190 -0.35 -18.52 -5.71
C ASP A 190 -1.84 -18.41 -5.33
N TYR A 191 -2.22 -17.29 -4.74
CA TYR A 191 -3.62 -16.95 -4.47
C TYR A 191 -4.45 -16.83 -5.75
N TYR A 192 -3.83 -16.32 -6.84
CA TYR A 192 -4.53 -16.16 -8.12
C TYR A 192 -5.07 -17.50 -8.59
N GLN A 193 -4.21 -18.50 -8.72
CA GLN A 193 -4.59 -19.82 -9.20
C GLN A 193 -5.61 -20.51 -8.28
N ALA A 194 -5.51 -20.29 -6.96
CA ALA A 194 -6.42 -20.88 -5.99
C ALA A 194 -7.82 -20.26 -5.99
N MET A 195 -7.95 -19.00 -6.45
CA MET A 195 -9.16 -18.21 -6.27
C MET A 195 -9.80 -17.71 -7.58
N VAL A 196 -9.18 -17.97 -8.73
CA VAL A 196 -9.67 -17.46 -10.00
C VAL A 196 -10.94 -18.22 -10.45
N SER A 197 -11.81 -17.53 -11.17
CA SER A 197 -12.99 -18.10 -11.84
C SER A 197 -12.59 -19.04 -12.98
N ALA A 198 -13.53 -19.87 -13.42
CA ALA A 198 -13.30 -20.86 -14.48
C ALA A 198 -12.86 -20.24 -15.83
N ASP A 199 -13.28 -19.00 -16.10
CA ASP A 199 -12.88 -18.25 -17.30
C ASP A 199 -11.52 -17.54 -17.14
N ASN A 200 -10.84 -17.73 -16.01
CA ASN A 200 -9.51 -17.17 -15.67
C ASN A 200 -9.44 -15.63 -15.69
N LYS A 201 -10.55 -14.95 -15.37
CA LYS A 201 -10.60 -13.48 -15.44
C LYS A 201 -10.94 -12.78 -14.12
N ALA A 202 -11.77 -13.39 -13.31
CA ALA A 202 -12.35 -12.77 -12.13
C ALA A 202 -11.98 -13.54 -10.86
N LEU A 203 -12.12 -12.90 -9.72
CA LEU A 203 -12.17 -13.59 -8.44
C LEU A 203 -13.46 -14.43 -8.38
N ASN A 204 -13.32 -15.71 -8.08
CA ASN A 204 -14.45 -16.64 -8.02
C ASN A 204 -15.48 -16.15 -6.99
N SER A 205 -16.75 -16.09 -7.39
CA SER A 205 -17.86 -15.53 -6.60
C SER A 205 -18.04 -16.18 -5.22
N ARG A 206 -17.54 -17.41 -5.03
CA ARG A 206 -17.55 -18.07 -3.71
C ARG A 206 -16.65 -17.37 -2.67
N TYR A 207 -15.68 -16.58 -3.12
CA TYR A 207 -14.71 -15.90 -2.27
C TYR A 207 -14.95 -14.39 -2.13
N THR A 208 -15.86 -13.82 -2.91
CA THR A 208 -16.06 -12.37 -2.98
C THR A 208 -17.52 -11.97 -3.19
N LYS A 209 -17.88 -10.79 -2.67
CA LYS A 209 -19.17 -10.14 -2.94
C LYS A 209 -19.02 -8.94 -3.87
N ASP A 210 -17.83 -8.39 -3.99
CA ASP A 210 -17.56 -7.16 -4.77
C ASP A 210 -16.62 -7.35 -5.96
N GLY A 211 -16.07 -8.55 -6.12
CA GLY A 211 -15.15 -8.91 -7.20
C GLY A 211 -13.67 -8.67 -6.91
N VAL A 212 -13.33 -8.18 -5.69
CA VAL A 212 -11.94 -7.84 -5.29
C VAL A 212 -11.57 -8.36 -3.90
N HIS A 213 -12.54 -8.30 -2.93
CA HIS A 213 -12.32 -8.66 -1.52
C HIS A 213 -13.03 -9.94 -1.13
#